data_5c35a743f13cd1669da7a503a945d7cb
#
_entry.id   5c35a743f13cd1669da7a503a945d7cb
#
_cell.length_a   1.000
_cell.length_b   1.000
_cell.length_c   1.000
_cell.angle_alpha   90.00
_cell.angle_beta   90.00
_cell.angle_gamma   90.00
#
_symmetry.space_group_name_H-M   'P 1'
#
loop_
_entity.id
_entity.type
_entity.pdbx_description
1 polymer ?
#
loop_
_entity_poly.entity_id
_entity_poly.type
_entity_poly.pdbx_seq_one_letter_code
_entity_poly.pdbx_strand_id
1 'polypeptide(L)'
;MFGLDAFMLARIQFAFTVSFHIIFPAITIGLATYLAVLEGLWLKTRNPDYQKLYHFWSKIFAVNFGMGVVSGLVMAYQFGTNWSGFSDFAGSITGPLLTYEVLTAFFLEAGFLGVMLFGWRRVGEKLHFFATSMVALGTIISTFWILASNSWMQTPQGYEIVDGRVVPTDWFAIVFNPSFPYRLAHMSVAAFVSSALFVGASAAWHLLRGNQSTAVKTMFSMSLGILVFLAPLQAVIGDVHGLNTLEHQPAKIAAIEGHWDNSDGKPTPLILFGMPNMEQERTDYALEIPVLGSLILRHSLTEPIPALKDFPKEERPNSPIVFWSFRIMVGLGLLMIFQSFYSMWLRKKNTLYNSRWFLKFSLFMGPSGLIAILAGWFTTEVGRQPWVVYGVQKTRDAVSAHGDLQMSISLLCFLVVYSLVFGFGYYYMIHQIKKGPDAIEHDEHDEHDMTTVSGRI
;
A
#
# COMPACT_ATOMS: atom_id res chain seq x y z
N MET A 1 -28.61 4.64 -11.02
CA MET A 1 -28.37 4.68 -9.55
C MET A 1 -27.74 6.03 -9.24
N PHE A 2 -28.23 6.79 -8.28
CA PHE A 2 -27.69 8.11 -7.85
C PHE A 2 -27.54 9.20 -8.94
N GLY A 3 -28.19 9.10 -10.11
CA GLY A 3 -28.06 10.07 -11.21
C GLY A 3 -26.66 10.15 -11.83
N LEU A 4 -25.81 9.11 -11.60
CA LEU A 4 -24.47 9.02 -12.16
C LEU A 4 -24.50 8.27 -13.50
N ASP A 5 -23.67 8.73 -14.45
CA ASP A 5 -23.45 8.06 -15.72
C ASP A 5 -22.56 6.80 -15.59
N ALA A 6 -22.54 5.97 -16.62
CA ALA A 6 -21.73 4.72 -16.64
C ALA A 6 -20.23 5.00 -16.44
N PHE A 7 -19.71 6.12 -16.94
CA PHE A 7 -18.34 6.52 -16.78
C PHE A 7 -17.97 6.76 -15.30
N MET A 8 -18.78 7.50 -14.57
CA MET A 8 -18.55 7.77 -13.15
C MET A 8 -18.72 6.50 -12.32
N LEU A 9 -19.72 5.66 -12.65
CA LEU A 9 -19.90 4.36 -11.98
C LEU A 9 -18.72 3.42 -12.18
N ALA A 10 -18.14 3.35 -13.39
CA ALA A 10 -16.93 2.56 -13.67
C ALA A 10 -15.73 3.07 -12.86
N ARG A 11 -15.54 4.38 -12.73
CA ARG A 11 -14.49 4.98 -11.89
C ARG A 11 -14.66 4.65 -10.41
N ILE A 12 -15.88 4.77 -9.89
CA ILE A 12 -16.17 4.42 -8.49
C ILE A 12 -15.92 2.94 -8.24
N GLN A 13 -16.36 2.06 -9.14
CA GLN A 13 -16.13 0.62 -9.03
C GLN A 13 -14.63 0.29 -9.03
N PHE A 14 -13.85 0.89 -9.92
CA PHE A 14 -12.41 0.69 -9.96
C PHE A 14 -11.72 1.23 -8.70
N ALA A 15 -12.07 2.44 -8.27
CA ALA A 15 -11.53 3.03 -7.05
C ALA A 15 -11.83 2.16 -5.81
N PHE A 16 -13.03 1.59 -5.74
CA PHE A 16 -13.41 0.66 -4.67
C PHE A 16 -12.57 -0.62 -4.70
N THR A 17 -12.49 -1.29 -5.85
CA THR A 17 -11.78 -2.58 -5.96
C THR A 17 -10.27 -2.43 -5.78
N VAL A 18 -9.65 -1.38 -6.33
CA VAL A 18 -8.21 -1.13 -6.16
C VAL A 18 -7.87 -0.76 -4.71
N SER A 19 -8.74 0.00 -4.05
CA SER A 19 -8.56 0.36 -2.63
C SER A 19 -8.60 -0.88 -1.73
N PHE A 20 -9.51 -1.80 -2.00
CA PHE A 20 -9.54 -3.10 -1.32
C PHE A 20 -8.29 -3.94 -1.62
N HIS A 21 -7.93 -4.03 -2.89
CA HIS A 21 -6.81 -4.89 -3.29
C HIS A 21 -5.48 -4.44 -2.68
N ILE A 22 -5.15 -3.14 -2.72
CA ILE A 22 -3.86 -2.61 -2.25
C ILE A 22 -3.57 -2.94 -0.77
N ILE A 23 -4.59 -3.06 0.06
CA ILE A 23 -4.45 -3.38 1.49
C ILE A 23 -3.77 -4.74 1.69
N PHE A 24 -4.13 -5.75 0.90
CA PHE A 24 -3.62 -7.11 1.07
C PHE A 24 -2.14 -7.24 0.68
N PRO A 25 -1.69 -6.83 -0.52
CA PRO A 25 -0.27 -6.84 -0.86
C PRO A 25 0.58 -6.03 0.11
N ALA A 26 0.10 -4.87 0.58
CA ALA A 26 0.83 -4.05 1.55
C ALA A 26 1.15 -4.81 2.85
N ILE A 27 0.19 -5.61 3.35
CA ILE A 27 0.42 -6.47 4.52
C ILE A 27 1.24 -7.71 4.12
N THR A 28 0.95 -8.33 2.97
CA THR A 28 1.61 -9.57 2.53
C THR A 28 3.11 -9.39 2.36
N ILE A 29 3.57 -8.31 1.73
CA ILE A 29 5.00 -7.99 1.51
C ILE A 29 5.75 -7.95 2.84
N GLY A 30 5.26 -7.19 3.80
CA GLY A 30 5.93 -7.06 5.08
C GLY A 30 5.82 -8.31 5.95
N LEU A 31 4.66 -9.00 5.98
CA LEU A 31 4.51 -10.24 6.74
C LEU A 31 5.32 -11.39 6.17
N ALA A 32 5.42 -11.57 4.84
CA ALA A 32 6.27 -12.61 4.24
C ALA A 32 7.73 -12.44 4.66
N THR A 33 8.23 -11.20 4.57
CA THR A 33 9.58 -10.86 5.02
C THR A 33 9.75 -11.07 6.53
N TYR A 34 8.76 -10.67 7.33
CA TYR A 34 8.77 -10.87 8.78
C TYR A 34 8.83 -12.35 9.14
N LEU A 35 8.07 -13.21 8.46
CA LEU A 35 8.10 -14.66 8.64
C LEU A 35 9.47 -15.25 8.28
N ALA A 36 10.08 -14.82 7.18
CA ALA A 36 11.44 -15.25 6.83
C ALA A 36 12.48 -14.82 7.89
N VAL A 37 12.34 -13.60 8.45
CA VAL A 37 13.20 -13.13 9.54
C VAL A 37 12.97 -13.93 10.82
N LEU A 38 11.74 -14.22 11.20
CA LEU A 38 11.43 -15.04 12.39
C LEU A 38 12.01 -16.45 12.27
N GLU A 39 11.83 -17.10 11.13
CA GLU A 39 12.36 -18.43 10.88
C GLU A 39 13.90 -18.45 10.87
N GLY A 40 14.52 -17.46 10.20
CA GLY A 40 15.97 -17.30 10.21
C GLY A 40 16.56 -17.06 11.61
N LEU A 41 15.89 -16.25 12.43
CA LEU A 41 16.26 -16.04 13.83
C LEU A 41 16.08 -17.31 14.68
N TRP A 42 15.01 -18.06 14.47
CA TRP A 42 14.81 -19.35 15.12
C TRP A 42 15.90 -20.35 14.75
N LEU A 43 16.22 -20.49 13.47
CA LEU A 43 17.31 -21.37 13.01
C LEU A 43 18.66 -21.01 13.64
N LYS A 44 18.93 -19.72 13.80
CA LYS A 44 20.20 -19.24 14.38
C LYS A 44 20.26 -19.36 15.89
N THR A 45 19.17 -19.06 16.59
CA THR A 45 19.17 -18.90 18.06
C THR A 45 18.52 -20.06 18.80
N ARG A 46 17.68 -20.84 18.11
CA ARG A 46 16.79 -21.87 18.68
C ARG A 46 15.85 -21.36 19.77
N ASN A 47 15.60 -20.06 19.80
CA ASN A 47 14.63 -19.48 20.71
C ASN A 47 13.20 -19.84 20.29
N PRO A 48 12.40 -20.51 21.16
CA PRO A 48 11.05 -20.96 20.84
C PRO A 48 10.08 -19.82 20.58
N ASP A 49 10.32 -18.62 21.08
CA ASP A 49 9.45 -17.46 20.84
C ASP A 49 9.38 -17.10 19.35
N TYR A 50 10.48 -17.21 18.60
CA TYR A 50 10.46 -16.95 17.16
C TYR A 50 9.65 -18.00 16.40
N GLN A 51 9.73 -19.25 16.81
CA GLN A 51 8.92 -20.34 16.24
C GLN A 51 7.42 -20.12 16.51
N LYS A 52 7.04 -19.78 17.74
CA LYS A 52 5.67 -19.46 18.12
C LYS A 52 5.11 -18.30 17.28
N LEU A 53 5.90 -17.23 17.15
CA LEU A 53 5.52 -16.07 16.34
C LEU A 53 5.40 -16.43 14.86
N TYR A 54 6.28 -17.28 14.33
CA TYR A 54 6.19 -17.77 12.96
C TYR A 54 4.85 -18.50 12.72
N HIS A 55 4.51 -19.49 13.54
CA HIS A 55 3.26 -20.23 13.39
C HIS A 55 2.02 -19.37 13.61
N PHE A 56 2.10 -18.39 14.49
CA PHE A 56 1.01 -17.44 14.70
C PHE A 56 0.77 -16.58 13.45
N TRP A 57 1.81 -15.95 12.93
CA TRP A 57 1.72 -15.04 11.82
C TRP A 57 1.53 -15.75 10.48
N SER A 58 1.98 -16.99 10.31
CA SER A 58 1.77 -17.75 9.08
C SER A 58 0.29 -18.06 8.81
N LYS A 59 -0.51 -18.31 9.86
CA LYS A 59 -1.97 -18.48 9.74
C LYS A 59 -2.66 -17.20 9.25
N ILE A 60 -2.25 -16.05 9.79
CA ILE A 60 -2.78 -14.73 9.41
C ILE A 60 -2.34 -14.37 7.98
N PHE A 61 -1.07 -14.63 7.67
CA PHE A 61 -0.50 -14.44 6.34
C PHE A 61 -1.26 -15.24 5.27
N ALA A 62 -1.57 -16.51 5.53
CA ALA A 62 -2.29 -17.36 4.57
C ALA A 62 -3.64 -16.79 4.18
N VAL A 63 -4.40 -16.29 5.15
CA VAL A 63 -5.72 -15.66 4.89
C VAL A 63 -5.55 -14.35 4.13
N ASN A 64 -4.63 -13.50 4.55
CA ASN A 64 -4.35 -12.22 3.90
C ASN A 64 -3.88 -12.41 2.45
N PHE A 65 -2.99 -13.37 2.22
CA PHE A 65 -2.50 -13.75 0.90
C PHE A 65 -3.65 -14.23 -0.01
N GLY A 66 -4.47 -15.15 0.50
CA GLY A 66 -5.64 -15.65 -0.25
C GLY A 66 -6.61 -14.55 -0.65
N MET A 67 -6.90 -13.61 0.27
CA MET A 67 -7.72 -12.43 -0.05
C MET A 67 -7.06 -11.54 -1.10
N GLY A 68 -5.74 -11.36 -1.03
CA GLY A 68 -4.95 -10.62 -2.02
C GLY A 68 -5.08 -11.23 -3.42
N VAL A 69 -4.91 -12.55 -3.54
CA VAL A 69 -5.05 -13.27 -4.83
C VAL A 69 -6.46 -13.11 -5.40
N VAL A 70 -7.50 -13.32 -4.60
CA VAL A 70 -8.90 -13.17 -5.06
C VAL A 70 -9.18 -11.75 -5.56
N SER A 71 -8.79 -10.73 -4.79
CA SER A 71 -9.00 -9.34 -5.19
C SER A 71 -8.16 -8.93 -6.40
N GLY A 72 -6.96 -9.48 -6.56
CA GLY A 72 -6.09 -9.24 -7.72
C GLY A 72 -6.65 -9.81 -9.02
N LEU A 73 -7.19 -11.03 -8.98
CA LEU A 73 -7.88 -11.62 -10.12
C LEU A 73 -9.07 -10.77 -10.58
N VAL A 74 -9.85 -10.26 -9.63
CA VAL A 74 -10.98 -9.37 -9.94
C VAL A 74 -10.51 -8.06 -10.58
N MET A 75 -9.39 -7.49 -10.10
CA MET A 75 -8.80 -6.31 -10.74
C MET A 75 -8.33 -6.56 -12.16
N ALA A 76 -7.65 -7.67 -12.41
CA ALA A 76 -7.21 -8.05 -13.75
C ALA A 76 -8.39 -8.18 -14.73
N TYR A 77 -9.51 -8.71 -14.27
CA TYR A 77 -10.75 -8.78 -15.05
C TYR A 77 -11.30 -7.41 -15.44
N GLN A 78 -11.21 -6.40 -14.57
CA GLN A 78 -11.74 -5.06 -14.85
C GLN A 78 -11.00 -4.34 -15.98
N PHE A 79 -9.74 -4.65 -16.24
CA PHE A 79 -9.03 -4.08 -17.39
C PHE A 79 -9.66 -4.47 -18.72
N GLY A 80 -10.18 -5.70 -18.83
CA GLY A 80 -10.89 -6.15 -20.05
C GLY A 80 -12.38 -5.79 -20.08
N THR A 81 -13.05 -5.77 -18.92
CA THR A 81 -14.50 -5.55 -18.85
C THR A 81 -14.87 -4.08 -18.78
N ASN A 82 -14.29 -3.31 -17.86
CA ASN A 82 -14.69 -1.91 -17.59
C ASN A 82 -13.78 -0.90 -18.31
N TRP A 83 -12.56 -1.29 -18.66
CA TRP A 83 -11.52 -0.43 -19.21
C TRP A 83 -10.93 -0.99 -20.52
N SER A 84 -11.81 -1.52 -21.39
CA SER A 84 -11.38 -2.12 -22.67
C SER A 84 -10.65 -1.13 -23.58
N GLY A 85 -11.04 0.16 -23.59
CA GLY A 85 -10.33 1.19 -24.34
C GLY A 85 -8.88 1.40 -23.86
N PHE A 86 -8.63 1.28 -22.55
CA PHE A 86 -7.27 1.28 -22.01
C PHE A 86 -6.50 0.04 -22.46
N SER A 87 -7.12 -1.14 -22.36
CA SER A 87 -6.48 -2.41 -22.74
C SER A 87 -6.18 -2.47 -24.23
N ASP A 88 -7.05 -1.95 -25.08
CA ASP A 88 -6.82 -1.88 -26.53
C ASP A 88 -5.69 -0.90 -26.88
N PHE A 89 -5.63 0.26 -26.19
CA PHE A 89 -4.64 1.29 -26.44
C PHE A 89 -3.25 0.95 -25.88
N ALA A 90 -3.16 0.59 -24.58
CA ALA A 90 -1.91 0.43 -23.84
C ALA A 90 -1.54 -1.04 -23.52
N GLY A 91 -2.36 -2.01 -23.95
CA GLY A 91 -2.20 -3.43 -23.61
C GLY A 91 -0.92 -4.05 -24.13
N SER A 92 -0.34 -3.54 -25.21
CA SER A 92 0.96 -4.00 -25.73
C SER A 92 2.14 -3.76 -24.77
N ILE A 93 2.01 -2.82 -23.83
CA ILE A 93 2.99 -2.54 -22.78
C ILE A 93 2.53 -3.10 -21.44
N THR A 94 1.33 -2.76 -20.98
CA THR A 94 0.84 -3.16 -19.66
C THR A 94 0.58 -4.66 -19.57
N GLY A 95 0.13 -5.30 -20.65
CA GLY A 95 -0.11 -6.75 -20.73
C GLY A 95 1.13 -7.59 -20.44
N PRO A 96 2.25 -7.40 -21.16
CA PRO A 96 3.51 -8.09 -20.85
C PRO A 96 4.00 -7.86 -19.42
N LEU A 97 3.95 -6.62 -18.90
CA LEU A 97 4.40 -6.33 -17.54
C LEU A 97 3.57 -7.10 -16.49
N LEU A 98 2.24 -7.14 -16.62
CA LEU A 98 1.36 -7.92 -15.76
C LEU A 98 1.56 -9.43 -15.95
N THR A 99 1.86 -9.88 -17.17
CA THR A 99 2.17 -11.29 -17.44
C THR A 99 3.49 -11.70 -16.77
N TYR A 100 4.52 -10.87 -16.81
CA TYR A 100 5.78 -11.14 -16.10
C TYR A 100 5.58 -11.17 -14.59
N GLU A 101 4.70 -10.35 -14.03
CA GLU A 101 4.31 -10.45 -12.63
C GLU A 101 3.78 -11.84 -12.29
N VAL A 102 2.80 -12.34 -13.06
CA VAL A 102 2.23 -13.68 -12.86
C VAL A 102 3.29 -14.77 -12.99
N LEU A 103 4.11 -14.73 -14.05
CA LEU A 103 5.08 -15.79 -14.34
C LEU A 103 6.26 -15.83 -13.34
N THR A 104 6.76 -14.68 -12.93
CA THR A 104 8.00 -14.60 -12.13
C THR A 104 7.76 -14.43 -10.64
N ALA A 105 6.60 -13.91 -10.23
CA ALA A 105 6.24 -13.67 -8.84
C ALA A 105 5.16 -14.62 -8.35
N PHE A 106 3.94 -14.56 -8.91
CA PHE A 106 2.83 -15.36 -8.42
C PHE A 106 3.09 -16.88 -8.50
N PHE A 107 3.69 -17.40 -9.58
CA PHE A 107 4.05 -18.81 -9.65
C PHE A 107 5.17 -19.18 -8.66
N LEU A 108 6.10 -18.29 -8.38
CA LEU A 108 7.11 -18.49 -7.34
C LEU A 108 6.46 -18.57 -5.95
N GLU A 109 5.56 -17.62 -5.64
CA GLU A 109 4.82 -17.60 -4.38
C GLU A 109 3.97 -18.87 -4.24
N ALA A 110 3.11 -19.15 -5.20
CA ALA A 110 2.20 -20.30 -5.16
C ALA A 110 2.94 -21.64 -5.08
N GLY A 111 4.08 -21.77 -5.77
CA GLY A 111 4.90 -22.98 -5.76
C GLY A 111 5.51 -23.28 -4.40
N PHE A 112 5.90 -22.27 -3.64
CA PHE A 112 6.53 -22.46 -2.32
C PHE A 112 5.56 -22.27 -1.15
N LEU A 113 4.40 -21.66 -1.36
CA LEU A 113 3.41 -21.39 -0.32
C LEU A 113 2.97 -22.67 0.41
N GLY A 114 2.74 -23.77 -0.31
CA GLY A 114 2.36 -25.05 0.27
C GLY A 114 3.42 -25.61 1.22
N VAL A 115 4.70 -25.48 0.85
CA VAL A 115 5.82 -25.88 1.70
C VAL A 115 5.93 -24.98 2.93
N MET A 116 5.81 -23.67 2.74
CA MET A 116 5.86 -22.67 3.80
C MET A 116 4.75 -22.87 4.85
N LEU A 117 3.53 -23.20 4.43
CA LEU A 117 2.40 -23.33 5.35
C LEU A 117 2.28 -24.72 5.98
N PHE A 118 2.61 -25.78 5.25
CA PHE A 118 2.34 -27.16 5.66
C PHE A 118 3.59 -28.03 5.73
N GLY A 119 4.75 -27.50 5.37
CA GLY A 119 6.00 -28.25 5.28
C GLY A 119 6.78 -28.40 6.58
N TRP A 120 6.48 -27.63 7.63
CA TRP A 120 7.29 -27.53 8.86
C TRP A 120 7.77 -28.87 9.43
N ARG A 121 6.89 -29.87 9.47
CA ARG A 121 7.20 -31.24 9.96
C ARG A 121 7.49 -32.25 8.85
N ARG A 122 7.41 -31.84 7.57
CA ARG A 122 7.47 -32.75 6.40
C ARG A 122 8.74 -32.61 5.60
N VAL A 123 9.37 -31.43 5.65
CA VAL A 123 10.63 -31.14 4.96
C VAL A 123 11.72 -30.73 5.96
N GLY A 124 12.98 -30.82 5.56
CA GLY A 124 14.08 -30.34 6.40
C GLY A 124 14.05 -28.82 6.60
N GLU A 125 14.52 -28.36 7.76
CA GLU A 125 14.49 -26.94 8.17
C GLU A 125 15.09 -25.99 7.12
N LYS A 126 16.16 -26.37 6.45
CA LYS A 126 16.81 -25.54 5.40
C LYS A 126 15.91 -25.37 4.17
N LEU A 127 15.22 -26.43 3.76
CA LEU A 127 14.30 -26.38 2.62
C LEU A 127 13.04 -25.56 2.99
N HIS A 128 12.58 -25.69 4.23
CA HIS A 128 11.45 -24.89 4.73
C HIS A 128 11.79 -23.40 4.73
N PHE A 129 12.94 -23.03 5.31
CA PHE A 129 13.42 -21.64 5.30
C PHE A 129 13.64 -21.09 3.89
N PHE A 130 14.16 -21.93 2.97
CA PHE A 130 14.29 -21.56 1.57
C PHE A 130 12.91 -21.26 0.96
N ALA A 131 11.89 -22.10 1.21
CA ALA A 131 10.53 -21.88 0.72
C ALA A 131 9.92 -20.58 1.26
N THR A 132 10.04 -20.31 2.56
CA THR A 132 9.59 -19.04 3.18
C THR A 132 10.30 -17.85 2.55
N SER A 133 11.60 -17.95 2.30
CA SER A 133 12.39 -16.89 1.66
C SER A 133 11.96 -16.66 0.20
N MET A 134 11.61 -17.71 -0.53
CA MET A 134 11.13 -17.61 -1.92
C MET A 134 9.75 -16.96 -1.99
N VAL A 135 8.84 -17.24 -1.06
CA VAL A 135 7.56 -16.53 -0.95
C VAL A 135 7.81 -15.04 -0.67
N ALA A 136 8.69 -14.70 0.27
CA ALA A 136 9.03 -13.30 0.53
C ALA A 136 9.67 -12.61 -0.69
N LEU A 137 10.54 -13.28 -1.41
CA LEU A 137 11.13 -12.75 -2.65
C LEU A 137 10.07 -12.55 -3.73
N GLY A 138 9.14 -13.49 -3.87
CA GLY A 138 8.03 -13.40 -4.82
C GLY A 138 7.20 -12.13 -4.61
N THR A 139 6.84 -11.80 -3.36
CA THR A 139 6.08 -10.57 -3.04
C THR A 139 6.83 -9.29 -3.46
N ILE A 140 8.16 -9.28 -3.35
CA ILE A 140 8.99 -8.14 -3.78
C ILE A 140 9.05 -8.06 -5.31
N ILE A 141 9.18 -9.20 -6.01
CA ILE A 141 9.17 -9.25 -7.47
C ILE A 141 7.81 -8.84 -8.01
N SER A 142 6.71 -9.26 -7.38
CA SER A 142 5.35 -8.79 -7.73
C SER A 142 5.25 -7.27 -7.62
N THR A 143 5.72 -6.71 -6.52
CA THR A 143 5.77 -5.26 -6.31
C THR A 143 6.55 -4.54 -7.41
N PHE A 144 7.68 -5.11 -7.85
CA PHE A 144 8.50 -4.55 -8.94
C PHE A 144 7.69 -4.44 -10.24
N TRP A 145 7.05 -5.52 -10.70
CA TRP A 145 6.33 -5.53 -11.97
C TRP A 145 5.07 -4.67 -11.96
N ILE A 146 4.30 -4.72 -10.88
CA ILE A 146 3.09 -3.90 -10.73
C ILE A 146 3.45 -2.42 -10.74
N LEU A 147 4.52 -2.03 -10.04
CA LEU A 147 4.96 -0.64 -10.01
C LEU A 147 5.67 -0.20 -11.29
N ALA A 148 6.32 -1.10 -12.03
CA ALA A 148 6.81 -0.81 -13.36
C ALA A 148 5.65 -0.44 -14.30
N SER A 149 4.56 -1.21 -14.28
CA SER A 149 3.35 -0.92 -15.06
C SER A 149 2.70 0.40 -14.63
N ASN A 150 2.48 0.61 -13.33
CA ASN A 150 1.84 1.83 -12.82
C ASN A 150 2.69 3.09 -13.05
N SER A 151 4.01 3.00 -12.85
CA SER A 151 4.92 4.13 -13.05
C SER A 151 5.01 4.54 -14.51
N TRP A 152 4.97 3.57 -15.45
CA TRP A 152 4.91 3.87 -16.87
C TRP A 152 3.68 4.71 -17.23
N MET A 153 2.51 4.41 -16.65
CA MET A 153 1.31 5.23 -16.86
C MET A 153 1.46 6.66 -16.32
N GLN A 154 2.36 6.90 -15.40
CA GLN A 154 2.63 8.24 -14.83
C GLN A 154 3.67 9.04 -15.62
N THR A 155 4.71 8.37 -16.11
CA THR A 155 5.81 8.96 -16.90
C THR A 155 6.12 8.05 -18.11
N PRO A 156 5.22 8.01 -19.11
CA PRO A 156 5.35 7.08 -20.23
C PRO A 156 6.55 7.41 -21.10
N GLN A 157 7.39 6.40 -21.35
CA GLN A 157 8.57 6.45 -22.22
C GLN A 157 8.75 5.12 -22.95
N GLY A 158 9.66 5.10 -23.96
CA GLY A 158 10.03 3.88 -24.67
C GLY A 158 8.92 3.31 -25.57
N TYR A 159 8.06 4.15 -26.11
CA TYR A 159 6.95 3.77 -26.97
C TYR A 159 6.80 4.70 -28.16
N GLU A 160 6.06 4.23 -29.16
CA GLU A 160 5.52 5.05 -30.25
C GLU A 160 4.02 4.74 -30.43
N ILE A 161 3.30 5.60 -31.15
CA ILE A 161 1.88 5.37 -31.46
C ILE A 161 1.77 4.99 -32.92
N VAL A 162 1.31 3.74 -33.17
CA VAL A 162 1.08 3.18 -34.50
C VAL A 162 -0.38 2.77 -34.60
N ASP A 163 -1.08 3.23 -35.61
CA ASP A 163 -2.50 2.92 -35.86
C ASP A 163 -3.40 3.15 -34.64
N GLY A 164 -3.12 4.22 -33.87
CA GLY A 164 -3.90 4.59 -32.68
C GLY A 164 -3.66 3.72 -31.45
N ARG A 165 -2.60 2.90 -31.43
CA ARG A 165 -2.19 2.04 -30.31
C ARG A 165 -0.75 2.32 -29.92
N VAL A 166 -0.46 2.14 -28.65
CA VAL A 166 0.91 2.21 -28.13
C VAL A 166 1.68 0.96 -28.54
N VAL A 167 2.88 1.13 -29.09
CA VAL A 167 3.79 0.04 -29.44
C VAL A 167 5.11 0.23 -28.69
N PRO A 168 5.61 -0.79 -27.98
CA PRO A 168 6.87 -0.69 -27.26
C PRO A 168 8.05 -0.61 -28.22
N THR A 169 8.96 0.36 -27.99
CA THR A 169 10.20 0.54 -28.74
C THR A 169 11.46 0.31 -27.90
N ASP A 170 11.37 0.57 -26.59
CA ASP A 170 12.48 0.37 -25.65
C ASP A 170 11.95 -0.13 -24.30
N TRP A 171 12.08 -1.43 -24.05
CA TRP A 171 11.65 -2.07 -22.81
C TRP A 171 12.41 -1.60 -21.56
N PHE A 172 13.68 -1.20 -21.71
CA PHE A 172 14.43 -0.67 -20.59
C PHE A 172 13.87 0.68 -20.14
N ALA A 173 13.60 1.58 -21.09
CA ALA A 173 12.97 2.86 -20.82
C ALA A 173 11.52 2.71 -20.29
N ILE A 174 10.78 1.69 -20.73
CA ILE A 174 9.45 1.38 -20.21
C ILE A 174 9.51 0.99 -18.74
N VAL A 175 10.34 0.01 -18.39
CA VAL A 175 10.43 -0.55 -17.03
C VAL A 175 11.07 0.48 -16.09
N PHE A 176 12.21 1.07 -16.49
CA PHE A 176 12.96 2.01 -15.67
C PHE A 176 12.66 3.46 -16.05
N ASN A 177 11.37 3.76 -16.24
CA ASN A 177 10.91 5.12 -16.50
C ASN A 177 11.25 6.09 -15.34
N PRO A 178 11.22 7.43 -15.56
CA PRO A 178 11.70 8.39 -14.59
C PRO A 178 11.07 8.32 -13.20
N SER A 179 9.82 7.89 -13.07
CA SER A 179 9.14 7.80 -11.77
C SER A 179 9.27 6.43 -11.10
N PHE A 180 9.71 5.39 -11.81
CA PHE A 180 9.75 4.02 -11.30
C PHE A 180 10.58 3.83 -10.02
N PRO A 181 11.85 4.27 -9.92
CA PRO A 181 12.67 4.01 -8.73
C PRO A 181 12.08 4.66 -7.48
N TYR A 182 11.51 5.85 -7.61
CA TYR A 182 10.88 6.56 -6.50
C TYR A 182 9.61 5.87 -6.02
N ARG A 183 8.77 5.42 -6.94
CA ARG A 183 7.53 4.70 -6.63
C ARG A 183 7.80 3.34 -6.03
N LEU A 184 8.76 2.60 -6.58
CA LEU A 184 9.16 1.30 -6.05
C LEU A 184 9.69 1.43 -4.61
N ALA A 185 10.61 2.37 -4.36
CA ALA A 185 11.14 2.60 -3.03
C ALA A 185 10.05 3.05 -2.05
N HIS A 186 9.24 4.05 -2.43
CA HIS A 186 8.20 4.62 -1.59
C HIS A 186 7.15 3.58 -1.18
N MET A 187 6.62 2.81 -2.14
CA MET A 187 5.59 1.81 -1.86
C MET A 187 6.13 0.60 -1.11
N SER A 188 7.35 0.13 -1.43
CA SER A 188 7.97 -0.99 -0.72
C SER A 188 8.19 -0.65 0.76
N VAL A 189 8.76 0.52 1.06
CA VAL A 189 8.97 0.95 2.45
C VAL A 189 7.63 1.18 3.16
N ALA A 190 6.62 1.76 2.48
CA ALA A 190 5.28 1.91 3.02
C ALA A 190 4.62 0.58 3.40
N ALA A 191 4.81 -0.49 2.60
CA ALA A 191 4.32 -1.82 2.91
C ALA A 191 4.99 -2.41 4.17
N PHE A 192 6.30 -2.27 4.31
CA PHE A 192 7.01 -2.68 5.53
C PHE A 192 6.58 -1.89 6.77
N VAL A 193 6.43 -0.57 6.65
CA VAL A 193 5.92 0.30 7.72
C VAL A 193 4.51 -0.13 8.14
N SER A 194 3.61 -0.35 7.19
CA SER A 194 2.23 -0.76 7.44
C SER A 194 2.15 -2.11 8.15
N SER A 195 2.95 -3.09 7.70
CA SER A 195 3.03 -4.40 8.35
C SER A 195 3.60 -4.32 9.75
N ALA A 196 4.64 -3.50 9.97
CA ALA A 196 5.21 -3.28 11.30
C ALA A 196 4.19 -2.64 12.25
N LEU A 197 3.39 -1.66 11.79
CA LEU A 197 2.31 -1.07 12.57
C LEU A 197 1.22 -2.09 12.91
N PHE A 198 0.85 -2.93 11.95
CA PHE A 198 -0.13 -3.99 12.15
C PHE A 198 0.31 -5.03 13.19
N VAL A 199 1.56 -5.49 13.08
CA VAL A 199 2.18 -6.42 14.05
C VAL A 199 2.31 -5.75 15.42
N GLY A 200 2.76 -4.50 15.47
CA GLY A 200 2.91 -3.74 16.71
C GLY A 200 1.60 -3.46 17.42
N ALA A 201 0.54 -3.14 16.68
CA ALA A 201 -0.80 -2.95 17.23
C ALA A 201 -1.36 -4.26 17.81
N SER A 202 -1.15 -5.39 17.14
CA SER A 202 -1.54 -6.71 17.63
C SER A 202 -0.84 -7.03 18.96
N ALA A 203 0.45 -6.76 19.06
CA ALA A 203 1.22 -6.93 20.31
C ALA A 203 0.72 -5.98 21.41
N ALA A 204 0.50 -4.70 21.09
CA ALA A 204 -0.01 -3.70 22.03
C ALA A 204 -1.38 -4.09 22.60
N TRP A 205 -2.25 -4.69 21.78
CA TRP A 205 -3.53 -5.20 22.23
C TRP A 205 -3.40 -6.30 23.29
N HIS A 206 -2.47 -7.26 23.08
CA HIS A 206 -2.18 -8.33 24.06
C HIS A 206 -1.57 -7.77 25.35
N LEU A 207 -0.59 -6.85 25.24
CA LEU A 207 0.02 -6.20 26.40
C LEU A 207 -0.99 -5.42 27.24
N LEU A 208 -1.94 -4.71 26.60
CA LEU A 208 -3.03 -3.99 27.28
C LEU A 208 -3.98 -4.92 28.05
N ARG A 209 -4.10 -6.18 27.60
CA ARG A 209 -4.89 -7.23 28.26
C ARG A 209 -4.11 -8.02 29.33
N GLY A 210 -2.88 -7.62 29.60
CA GLY A 210 -2.04 -8.23 30.64
C GLY A 210 -1.23 -9.42 30.17
N ASN A 211 -1.24 -9.77 28.88
CA ASN A 211 -0.33 -10.81 28.36
C ASN A 211 1.08 -10.22 28.27
N GLN A 212 1.96 -10.63 29.18
CA GLN A 212 3.33 -10.17 29.30
C GLN A 212 4.35 -11.25 28.85
N SER A 213 3.90 -12.22 28.01
CA SER A 213 4.78 -13.28 27.50
C SER A 213 5.96 -12.69 26.71
N THR A 214 7.06 -13.44 26.69
CA THR A 214 8.28 -13.04 25.93
C THR A 214 8.00 -12.95 24.43
N ALA A 215 7.17 -13.83 23.89
CA ALA A 215 6.76 -13.79 22.49
C ALA A 215 6.03 -12.46 22.13
N VAL A 216 5.06 -12.03 22.95
CA VAL A 216 4.34 -10.76 22.73
C VAL A 216 5.28 -9.56 22.86
N LYS A 217 6.18 -9.56 23.84
CA LYS A 217 7.18 -8.48 24.00
C LYS A 217 8.15 -8.45 22.82
N THR A 218 8.60 -9.62 22.35
CA THR A 218 9.47 -9.73 21.17
C THR A 218 8.79 -9.19 19.93
N MET A 219 7.54 -9.57 19.68
CA MET A 219 6.72 -9.07 18.58
C MET A 219 6.59 -7.53 18.60
N PHE A 220 6.27 -6.95 19.76
CA PHE A 220 6.17 -5.50 19.94
C PHE A 220 7.52 -4.81 19.74
N SER A 221 8.58 -5.38 20.30
CA SER A 221 9.93 -4.87 20.20
C SER A 221 10.46 -4.85 18.76
N MET A 222 10.26 -5.94 18.01
CA MET A 222 10.71 -6.06 16.62
C MET A 222 9.98 -5.05 15.74
N SER A 223 8.66 -4.95 15.86
CA SER A 223 7.85 -4.02 15.06
C SER A 223 8.25 -2.56 15.26
N LEU A 224 8.41 -2.12 16.51
CA LEU A 224 8.86 -0.75 16.80
C LEU A 224 10.32 -0.54 16.45
N GLY A 225 11.16 -1.56 16.55
CA GLY A 225 12.57 -1.49 16.17
C GLY A 225 12.77 -1.16 14.69
N ILE A 226 12.03 -1.83 13.81
CA ILE A 226 12.10 -1.55 12.37
C ILE A 226 11.52 -0.17 12.02
N LEU A 227 10.46 0.27 12.71
CA LEU A 227 9.85 1.59 12.48
C LEU A 227 10.82 2.75 12.75
N VAL A 228 11.77 2.60 13.69
CA VAL A 228 12.79 3.62 13.98
C VAL A 228 13.61 3.99 12.74
N PHE A 229 13.84 3.02 11.85
CA PHE A 229 14.58 3.24 10.61
C PHE A 229 13.66 3.56 9.44
N LEU A 230 12.58 2.80 9.29
CA LEU A 230 11.74 2.88 8.10
C LEU A 230 10.82 4.12 8.10
N ALA A 231 10.33 4.60 9.24
CA ALA A 231 9.44 5.76 9.24
C ALA A 231 10.16 7.05 8.86
N PRO A 232 11.37 7.38 9.36
CA PRO A 232 12.15 8.51 8.84
C PRO A 232 12.59 8.32 7.38
N LEU A 233 13.01 7.10 7.00
CA LEU A 233 13.39 6.78 5.63
C LEU A 233 12.23 7.02 4.65
N GLN A 234 11.02 6.65 5.04
CA GLN A 234 9.80 6.89 4.24
C GLN A 234 9.57 8.38 3.97
N ALA A 235 9.83 9.25 4.95
CA ALA A 235 9.72 10.70 4.77
C ALA A 235 10.76 11.23 3.78
N VAL A 236 12.02 10.77 3.87
CA VAL A 236 13.08 11.14 2.93
C VAL A 236 12.77 10.68 1.50
N ILE A 237 12.33 9.42 1.34
CA ILE A 237 11.92 8.90 0.02
C ILE A 237 10.72 9.68 -0.52
N GLY A 238 9.77 10.05 0.36
CA GLY A 238 8.59 10.84 0.01
C GLY A 238 8.96 12.22 -0.52
N ASP A 239 9.91 12.90 0.10
CA ASP A 239 10.41 14.20 -0.32
C ASP A 239 11.05 14.14 -1.73
N VAL A 240 11.99 13.21 -1.94
CA VAL A 240 12.62 13.00 -3.25
C VAL A 240 11.61 12.59 -4.33
N HIS A 241 10.59 11.79 -3.97
CA HIS A 241 9.49 11.48 -4.88
C HIS A 241 8.63 12.71 -5.22
N GLY A 242 8.44 13.62 -4.26
CA GLY A 242 7.77 14.90 -4.48
C GLY A 242 8.52 15.77 -5.51
N LEU A 243 9.85 15.86 -5.43
CA LEU A 243 10.68 16.57 -6.40
C LEU A 243 10.58 15.95 -7.80
N ASN A 244 10.63 14.65 -7.93
CA ASN A 244 10.40 13.95 -9.20
C ASN A 244 8.99 14.22 -9.77
N THR A 245 7.99 14.31 -8.90
CA THR A 245 6.61 14.63 -9.30
C THR A 245 6.52 16.09 -9.79
N LEU A 246 7.22 17.01 -9.16
CA LEU A 246 7.27 18.40 -9.60
C LEU A 246 7.84 18.53 -11.02
N GLU A 247 8.89 17.76 -11.32
CA GLU A 247 9.54 17.77 -12.64
C GLU A 247 8.63 17.22 -13.75
N HIS A 248 7.95 16.10 -13.49
CA HIS A 248 7.23 15.36 -14.53
C HIS A 248 5.71 15.59 -14.56
N GLN A 249 5.12 16.01 -13.44
CA GLN A 249 3.67 16.23 -13.30
C GLN A 249 3.36 17.49 -12.47
N PRO A 250 3.75 18.66 -12.94
CA PRO A 250 3.66 19.92 -12.17
C PRO A 250 2.22 20.30 -11.80
N ALA A 251 1.21 19.99 -12.63
CA ALA A 251 -0.20 20.19 -12.29
C ALA A 251 -0.65 19.39 -11.05
N LYS A 252 -0.09 18.20 -10.86
CA LYS A 252 -0.33 17.38 -9.67
C LYS A 252 0.22 18.06 -8.40
N ILE A 253 1.43 18.62 -8.46
CA ILE A 253 2.02 19.38 -7.35
C ILE A 253 1.18 20.61 -7.01
N ALA A 254 0.74 21.37 -8.02
CA ALA A 254 -0.14 22.51 -7.81
C ALA A 254 -1.44 22.12 -7.10
N ALA A 255 -2.02 20.94 -7.46
CA ALA A 255 -3.20 20.40 -6.81
C ALA A 255 -2.93 19.89 -5.38
N ILE A 256 -1.78 19.26 -5.13
CA ILE A 256 -1.31 18.84 -3.79
C ILE A 256 -1.20 20.05 -2.86
N GLU A 257 -0.59 21.12 -3.34
CA GLU A 257 -0.39 22.33 -2.55
C GLU A 257 -1.63 23.22 -2.47
N GLY A 258 -2.64 22.98 -3.31
CA GLY A 258 -3.83 23.84 -3.41
C GLY A 258 -3.46 25.26 -3.90
N HIS A 259 -2.41 25.36 -4.70
CA HIS A 259 -1.87 26.61 -5.19
C HIS A 259 -2.48 26.98 -6.54
N TRP A 260 -3.08 28.17 -6.64
CA TRP A 260 -3.91 28.53 -7.79
C TRP A 260 -3.27 29.55 -8.73
N ASP A 261 -2.49 30.50 -8.21
CA ASP A 261 -2.06 31.67 -8.99
C ASP A 261 -0.68 32.17 -8.55
N ASN A 262 0.15 32.54 -9.51
CA ASN A 262 1.49 33.14 -9.33
C ASN A 262 1.53 34.61 -9.78
N SER A 263 0.39 35.28 -9.95
CA SER A 263 0.33 36.63 -10.48
C SER A 263 1.06 37.67 -9.64
N ASP A 264 1.28 37.43 -8.35
CA ASP A 264 2.00 38.31 -7.44
C ASP A 264 3.55 38.11 -7.44
N GLY A 265 4.04 37.07 -8.14
CA GLY A 265 5.47 36.75 -8.26
C GLY A 265 6.14 36.38 -6.94
N LYS A 266 5.38 36.09 -5.86
CA LYS A 266 5.92 35.73 -4.55
C LYS A 266 6.23 34.24 -4.46
N PRO A 267 7.18 33.86 -3.57
CA PRO A 267 7.39 32.44 -3.26
C PRO A 267 6.15 31.82 -2.67
N THR A 268 5.87 30.57 -3.06
CA THR A 268 4.66 29.85 -2.68
C THR A 268 4.68 29.48 -1.20
N PRO A 269 3.62 29.80 -0.42
CA PRO A 269 3.47 29.34 0.95
C PRO A 269 3.14 27.85 0.99
N LEU A 270 3.41 27.19 2.11
CA LEU A 270 2.86 25.88 2.42
C LEU A 270 1.51 26.07 3.10
N ILE A 271 0.44 25.57 2.49
CA ILE A 271 -0.89 25.58 3.08
C ILE A 271 -1.04 24.32 3.96
N LEU A 272 -1.03 24.48 5.27
CA LEU A 272 -1.23 23.36 6.21
C LEU A 272 -2.66 22.86 6.23
N PHE A 273 -3.61 23.80 6.22
CA PHE A 273 -5.04 23.55 6.22
C PHE A 273 -5.71 24.51 5.23
N GLY A 274 -6.75 24.07 4.54
CA GLY A 274 -7.52 24.90 3.60
C GLY A 274 -8.58 24.07 2.88
N MET A 275 -9.46 24.75 2.19
CA MET A 275 -10.52 24.16 1.39
C MET A 275 -10.35 24.60 -0.08
N PRO A 276 -9.61 23.83 -0.90
CA PRO A 276 -9.47 24.14 -2.32
C PRO A 276 -10.84 24.12 -3.00
N ASN A 277 -11.16 25.16 -3.75
CA ASN A 277 -12.43 25.35 -4.44
C ASN A 277 -12.19 25.41 -5.95
N MET A 278 -12.63 24.36 -6.67
CA MET A 278 -12.44 24.23 -8.11
C MET A 278 -13.28 25.24 -8.93
N GLU A 279 -14.42 25.71 -8.38
CA GLU A 279 -15.30 26.66 -9.07
C GLU A 279 -14.77 28.08 -8.95
N GLN A 280 -14.34 28.47 -7.74
CA GLN A 280 -13.82 29.81 -7.45
C GLN A 280 -12.30 29.92 -7.73
N GLU A 281 -11.65 28.82 -8.06
CA GLU A 281 -10.21 28.76 -8.39
C GLU A 281 -9.33 29.41 -7.31
N ARG A 282 -9.61 29.06 -6.05
CA ARG A 282 -8.86 29.52 -4.86
C ARG A 282 -8.92 28.49 -3.73
N THR A 283 -8.10 28.65 -2.72
CA THR A 283 -8.18 27.86 -1.48
C THR A 283 -8.75 28.73 -0.36
N ASP A 284 -9.95 28.37 0.11
CA ASP A 284 -10.63 29.07 1.19
C ASP A 284 -10.09 28.63 2.56
N TYR A 285 -10.15 29.53 3.55
CA TYR A 285 -9.70 29.27 4.94
C TYR A 285 -8.25 28.76 5.05
N ALA A 286 -7.37 29.21 4.19
CA ALA A 286 -5.99 28.77 4.14
C ALA A 286 -5.21 29.19 5.40
N LEU A 287 -4.62 28.20 6.10
CA LEU A 287 -3.60 28.41 7.12
C LEU A 287 -2.24 28.19 6.47
N GLU A 288 -1.52 29.28 6.24
CA GLU A 288 -0.32 29.31 5.43
C GLU A 288 0.95 29.55 6.25
N ILE A 289 2.02 28.81 5.89
CA ILE A 289 3.38 29.16 6.34
C ILE A 289 4.08 29.79 5.14
N PRO A 290 4.40 31.10 5.22
CA PRO A 290 5.02 31.81 4.08
C PRO A 290 6.32 31.15 3.63
N VAL A 291 6.56 31.13 2.31
CA VAL A 291 7.81 30.67 1.67
C VAL A 291 8.07 29.16 1.77
N LEU A 292 7.46 28.47 2.74
CA LEU A 292 7.84 27.09 3.05
C LEU A 292 7.52 26.10 1.89
N GLY A 293 6.48 26.35 1.10
CA GLY A 293 6.19 25.55 -0.10
C GLY A 293 7.33 25.62 -1.14
N SER A 294 7.77 26.82 -1.44
CA SER A 294 8.94 27.05 -2.33
C SER A 294 10.23 26.46 -1.75
N LEU A 295 10.45 26.58 -0.45
CA LEU A 295 11.64 26.05 0.21
C LEU A 295 11.69 24.50 0.12
N ILE A 296 10.60 23.82 0.32
CA ILE A 296 10.53 22.34 0.26
C ILE A 296 10.66 21.86 -1.20
N LEU A 297 9.91 22.46 -2.13
CA LEU A 297 9.77 21.90 -3.49
C LEU A 297 10.75 22.51 -4.51
N ARG A 298 11.31 23.71 -4.27
CA ARG A 298 12.27 24.36 -5.14
C ARG A 298 13.65 24.56 -4.50
N HIS A 299 13.77 24.29 -3.18
CA HIS A 299 14.95 24.64 -2.40
C HIS A 299 15.35 26.11 -2.56
N SER A 300 14.34 26.97 -2.79
CA SER A 300 14.49 28.40 -3.07
C SER A 300 13.58 29.22 -2.17
N LEU A 301 14.05 30.38 -1.75
CA LEU A 301 13.27 31.36 -0.97
C LEU A 301 12.52 32.36 -1.87
N THR A 302 12.73 32.31 -3.18
CA THR A 302 12.22 33.29 -4.12
C THR A 302 11.43 32.74 -5.28
N GLU A 303 11.65 31.47 -5.66
CA GLU A 303 11.01 30.87 -6.82
C GLU A 303 9.65 30.25 -6.45
N PRO A 304 8.55 30.62 -7.14
CA PRO A 304 7.26 29.99 -6.93
C PRO A 304 7.23 28.57 -7.54
N ILE A 305 6.34 27.73 -7.05
CA ILE A 305 5.98 26.47 -7.71
C ILE A 305 4.91 26.73 -8.78
N PRO A 306 4.68 25.79 -9.74
CA PRO A 306 3.58 25.89 -10.70
C PRO A 306 2.22 26.05 -10.00
N ALA A 307 1.35 26.89 -10.57
CA ALA A 307 0.01 27.10 -10.10
C ALA A 307 -1.02 26.36 -10.97
N LEU A 308 -2.21 26.03 -10.42
CA LEU A 308 -3.26 25.35 -11.17
C LEU A 308 -3.74 26.15 -12.38
N LYS A 309 -3.73 27.50 -12.32
CA LYS A 309 -4.13 28.35 -13.43
C LYS A 309 -3.13 28.35 -14.61
N ASP A 310 -1.92 27.84 -14.40
CA ASP A 310 -0.93 27.67 -15.48
C ASP A 310 -1.34 26.55 -16.46
N PHE A 311 -2.32 25.73 -16.11
CA PHE A 311 -2.82 24.59 -16.90
C PHE A 311 -4.24 24.83 -17.38
N PRO A 312 -4.64 24.26 -18.55
CA PRO A 312 -6.01 24.29 -19.02
C PRO A 312 -6.98 23.70 -17.98
N LYS A 313 -8.17 24.31 -17.85
CA LYS A 313 -9.14 23.93 -16.80
C LYS A 313 -9.53 22.46 -16.84
N GLU A 314 -9.65 21.90 -18.03
CA GLU A 314 -9.97 20.49 -18.30
C GLU A 314 -8.84 19.51 -17.99
N GLU A 315 -7.62 19.99 -17.77
CA GLU A 315 -6.44 19.18 -17.43
C GLU A 315 -6.03 19.30 -15.95
N ARG A 316 -6.77 20.09 -15.18
CA ARG A 316 -6.49 20.25 -13.75
C ARG A 316 -7.02 19.08 -12.94
N PRO A 317 -6.18 18.47 -12.09
CA PRO A 317 -6.64 17.46 -11.14
C PRO A 317 -7.67 18.01 -10.14
N ASN A 318 -8.46 17.13 -9.54
CA ASN A 318 -9.37 17.50 -8.46
C ASN A 318 -8.58 17.87 -7.20
N SER A 319 -8.25 19.17 -7.05
CA SER A 319 -7.43 19.67 -5.96
C SER A 319 -8.00 19.35 -4.57
N PRO A 320 -9.30 19.49 -4.26
CA PRO A 320 -9.85 19.09 -2.96
C PRO A 320 -9.47 17.68 -2.52
N ILE A 321 -9.59 16.69 -3.39
CA ILE A 321 -9.27 15.29 -3.08
C ILE A 321 -7.75 15.12 -2.91
N VAL A 322 -6.97 15.64 -3.86
CA VAL A 322 -5.50 15.49 -3.87
C VAL A 322 -4.86 16.20 -2.67
N PHE A 323 -5.31 17.41 -2.36
CA PHE A 323 -4.85 18.21 -1.24
C PHE A 323 -5.02 17.49 0.11
N TRP A 324 -6.24 17.00 0.39
CA TRP A 324 -6.53 16.35 1.65
C TRP A 324 -5.91 14.95 1.76
N SER A 325 -5.90 14.19 0.67
CA SER A 325 -5.25 12.88 0.65
C SER A 325 -3.77 12.99 1.00
N PHE A 326 -3.06 13.95 0.41
CA PHE A 326 -1.65 14.18 0.69
C PHE A 326 -1.42 14.55 2.16
N ARG A 327 -2.24 15.44 2.71
CA ARG A 327 -2.12 15.88 4.12
C ARG A 327 -2.40 14.76 5.11
N ILE A 328 -3.37 13.90 4.83
CA ILE A 328 -3.63 12.69 5.63
C ILE A 328 -2.41 11.77 5.60
N MET A 329 -1.86 11.50 4.42
CA MET A 329 -0.68 10.64 4.27
C MET A 329 0.52 11.19 5.06
N VAL A 330 0.87 12.46 4.87
CA VAL A 330 2.01 13.10 5.54
C VAL A 330 1.77 13.22 7.05
N GLY A 331 0.58 13.62 7.48
CA GLY A 331 0.23 13.73 8.89
C GLY A 331 0.36 12.40 9.64
N LEU A 332 -0.13 11.30 9.04
CA LEU A 332 0.07 9.95 9.59
C LEU A 332 1.54 9.55 9.58
N GLY A 333 2.31 9.90 8.54
CA GLY A 333 3.75 9.65 8.48
C GLY A 333 4.51 10.34 9.63
N LEU A 334 4.17 11.59 9.95
CA LEU A 334 4.74 12.31 11.10
C LEU A 334 4.39 11.63 12.44
N LEU A 335 3.16 11.13 12.60
CA LEU A 335 2.77 10.37 13.78
C LEU A 335 3.54 9.03 13.89
N MET A 336 3.84 8.36 12.77
CA MET A 336 4.68 7.15 12.75
C MET A 336 6.12 7.45 13.17
N ILE A 337 6.70 8.55 12.71
CA ILE A 337 8.02 9.03 13.15
C ILE A 337 8.00 9.35 14.65
N PHE A 338 6.99 10.05 15.11
CA PHE A 338 6.81 10.32 16.55
C PHE A 338 6.74 9.01 17.35
N GLN A 339 5.91 8.04 16.92
CA GLN A 339 5.79 6.74 17.57
C GLN A 339 7.14 6.02 17.67
N SER A 340 7.92 6.05 16.59
CA SER A 340 9.21 5.39 16.52
C SER A 340 10.22 5.98 17.52
N PHE A 341 10.40 7.29 17.53
CA PHE A 341 11.32 7.96 18.46
C PHE A 341 10.86 7.90 19.91
N TYR A 342 9.55 8.03 20.15
CA TYR A 342 9.02 7.89 21.50
C TYR A 342 9.22 6.46 22.04
N SER A 343 9.14 5.45 21.18
CA SER A 343 9.46 4.06 21.56
C SER A 343 10.91 3.91 22.01
N MET A 344 11.86 4.56 21.37
CA MET A 344 13.28 4.56 21.78
C MET A 344 13.47 5.18 23.19
N TRP A 345 12.78 6.30 23.43
CA TRP A 345 12.82 6.95 24.73
C TRP A 345 12.26 6.05 25.84
N LEU A 346 11.13 5.36 25.59
CA LEU A 346 10.55 4.40 26.52
C LEU A 346 11.45 3.17 26.74
N ARG A 347 12.20 2.72 25.70
CA ARG A 347 13.21 1.64 25.85
C ARG A 347 14.31 2.06 26.83
N LYS A 348 14.85 3.27 26.67
CA LYS A 348 15.88 3.80 27.58
C LYS A 348 15.39 3.88 29.02
N LYS A 349 14.09 4.12 29.24
CA LYS A 349 13.46 4.15 30.56
C LYS A 349 12.99 2.79 31.08
N ASN A 350 13.15 1.70 30.32
CA ASN A 350 12.64 0.36 30.64
C ASN A 350 11.13 0.31 30.89
N THR A 351 10.35 1.19 30.26
CA THR A 351 8.89 1.31 30.43
C THR A 351 8.10 0.99 29.18
N LEU A 352 8.75 0.53 28.11
CA LEU A 352 8.14 0.30 26.80
C LEU A 352 6.88 -0.58 26.86
N TYR A 353 6.94 -1.67 27.62
CA TYR A 353 5.85 -2.67 27.68
C TYR A 353 4.76 -2.32 28.72
N ASN A 354 5.01 -1.31 29.57
CA ASN A 354 4.13 -0.96 30.68
C ASN A 354 3.46 0.39 30.52
N SER A 355 3.85 1.20 29.54
CA SER A 355 3.26 2.51 29.28
C SER A 355 1.88 2.37 28.63
N ARG A 356 0.80 2.36 29.44
CA ARG A 356 -0.58 2.18 28.96
C ARG A 356 -0.98 3.19 27.89
N TRP A 357 -0.53 4.45 28.01
CA TRP A 357 -0.79 5.46 27.01
C TRP A 357 -0.17 5.09 25.67
N PHE A 358 1.11 4.69 25.66
CA PHE A 358 1.83 4.33 24.45
C PHE A 358 1.28 3.06 23.81
N LEU A 359 0.89 2.07 24.61
CA LEU A 359 0.23 0.85 24.11
C LEU A 359 -1.11 1.18 23.43
N LYS A 360 -1.92 2.07 24.02
CA LYS A 360 -3.17 2.54 23.39
C LYS A 360 -2.89 3.32 22.10
N PHE A 361 -1.87 4.17 22.11
CA PHE A 361 -1.44 4.91 20.92
C PHE A 361 -0.96 3.96 19.83
N SER A 362 -0.13 2.95 20.15
CA SER A 362 0.32 1.93 19.20
C SER A 362 -0.83 1.09 18.63
N LEU A 363 -1.84 0.80 19.45
CA LEU A 363 -3.05 0.12 18.97
C LEU A 363 -3.84 1.00 17.98
N PHE A 364 -4.01 2.28 18.30
CA PHE A 364 -4.66 3.27 17.42
C PHE A 364 -3.92 3.43 16.10
N MET A 365 -2.58 3.41 16.13
CA MET A 365 -1.74 3.51 14.94
C MET A 365 -1.76 2.26 14.04
N GLY A 366 -2.36 1.14 14.49
CA GLY A 366 -2.40 -0.11 13.72
C GLY A 366 -2.88 0.05 12.26
N PRO A 367 -4.02 0.66 11.99
CA PRO A 367 -4.52 0.86 10.62
C PRO A 367 -3.85 2.04 9.88
N SER A 368 -3.08 2.89 10.57
CA SER A 368 -2.59 4.17 10.01
C SER A 368 -1.70 3.99 8.78
N GLY A 369 -0.89 2.92 8.72
CA GLY A 369 -0.07 2.60 7.55
C GLY A 369 -0.91 2.34 6.30
N LEU A 370 -1.97 1.56 6.43
CA LEU A 370 -2.89 1.26 5.32
C LEU A 370 -3.67 2.49 4.89
N ILE A 371 -4.12 3.32 5.85
CA ILE A 371 -4.80 4.59 5.55
C ILE A 371 -3.84 5.54 4.81
N ALA A 372 -2.57 5.62 5.24
CA ALA A 372 -1.57 6.44 4.56
C ALA A 372 -1.27 5.94 3.14
N ILE A 373 -1.19 4.62 2.92
CA ILE A 373 -1.04 4.03 1.58
C ILE A 373 -2.23 4.40 0.69
N LEU A 374 -3.47 4.24 1.16
CA LEU A 374 -4.65 4.60 0.38
C LEU A 374 -4.69 6.09 0.07
N ALA A 375 -4.38 6.95 1.04
CA ALA A 375 -4.28 8.39 0.84
C ALA A 375 -3.20 8.74 -0.20
N GLY A 376 -2.04 8.09 -0.16
CA GLY A 376 -0.99 8.22 -1.16
C GLY A 376 -1.44 7.80 -2.57
N TRP A 377 -2.18 6.70 -2.69
CA TRP A 377 -2.75 6.27 -3.96
C TRP A 377 -3.80 7.25 -4.48
N PHE A 378 -4.67 7.79 -3.64
CA PHE A 378 -5.61 8.84 -4.06
C PHE A 378 -4.86 10.10 -4.52
N THR A 379 -3.83 10.52 -3.80
CA THR A 379 -2.96 11.64 -4.24
C THR A 379 -2.37 11.36 -5.62
N THR A 380 -1.84 10.17 -5.84
CA THR A 380 -1.19 9.77 -7.08
C THR A 380 -2.16 9.65 -8.25
N GLU A 381 -3.26 8.92 -8.08
CA GLU A 381 -4.15 8.54 -9.18
C GLU A 381 -5.20 9.61 -9.49
N VAL A 382 -5.75 10.29 -8.48
CA VAL A 382 -6.61 11.46 -8.70
C VAL A 382 -5.77 12.65 -9.19
N GLY A 383 -4.55 12.78 -8.70
CA GLY A 383 -3.60 13.82 -9.14
C GLY A 383 -3.10 13.62 -10.58
N ARG A 384 -3.28 12.45 -11.19
CA ARG A 384 -2.99 12.22 -12.61
C ARG A 384 -4.16 12.59 -13.51
N GLN A 385 -5.38 12.67 -12.98
CA GLN A 385 -6.56 12.94 -13.80
C GLN A 385 -6.45 14.31 -14.49
N PRO A 386 -6.98 14.45 -15.74
CA PRO A 386 -7.90 13.52 -16.43
C PRO A 386 -7.23 12.36 -17.20
N TRP A 387 -5.95 12.13 -17.02
CA TRP A 387 -5.19 11.16 -17.80
C TRP A 387 -5.21 9.75 -17.15
N VAL A 388 -5.38 8.70 -17.94
CA VAL A 388 -5.12 7.31 -17.54
C VAL A 388 -3.67 6.94 -17.88
N VAL A 389 -3.13 7.41 -19.01
CA VAL A 389 -1.70 7.46 -19.32
C VAL A 389 -1.34 8.92 -19.50
N TYR A 390 -0.48 9.45 -18.66
CA TYR A 390 -0.24 10.89 -18.53
C TYR A 390 0.21 11.51 -19.86
N GLY A 391 -0.53 12.53 -20.32
CA GLY A 391 -0.27 13.24 -21.57
C GLY A 391 -0.58 12.45 -22.85
N VAL A 392 -1.04 11.19 -22.75
CA VAL A 392 -1.21 10.29 -23.90
C VAL A 392 -2.64 9.83 -24.08
N GLN A 393 -3.30 9.31 -23.04
CA GLN A 393 -4.69 8.85 -23.10
C GLN A 393 -5.50 9.41 -21.96
N LYS A 394 -6.64 10.06 -22.27
CA LYS A 394 -7.59 10.52 -21.24
C LYS A 394 -8.41 9.36 -20.69
N THR A 395 -8.78 9.45 -19.42
CA THR A 395 -9.56 8.40 -18.74
C THR A 395 -10.92 8.18 -19.40
N ARG A 396 -11.52 9.24 -19.99
CA ARG A 396 -12.80 9.13 -20.70
C ARG A 396 -12.71 8.25 -21.95
N ASP A 397 -11.55 8.23 -22.62
CA ASP A 397 -11.33 7.45 -23.84
C ASP A 397 -10.93 5.99 -23.54
N ALA A 398 -10.69 5.69 -22.28
CA ALA A 398 -10.24 4.38 -21.80
C ALA A 398 -11.38 3.46 -21.34
N VAL A 399 -12.56 4.01 -21.07
CA VAL A 399 -13.71 3.27 -20.53
C VAL A 399 -14.40 2.41 -21.58
N SER A 400 -14.94 1.27 -21.17
CA SER A 400 -15.79 0.41 -22.03
C SER A 400 -17.17 1.01 -22.24
N ALA A 401 -17.77 0.73 -23.38
CA ALA A 401 -19.10 1.21 -23.76
C ALA A 401 -20.22 0.40 -23.05
N HIS A 402 -20.45 0.68 -21.78
CA HIS A 402 -21.54 0.09 -20.98
C HIS A 402 -22.68 1.06 -20.71
N GLY A 403 -23.88 0.52 -20.52
CA GLY A 403 -25.04 1.32 -20.11
C GLY A 403 -25.06 1.60 -18.59
N ASP A 404 -25.70 2.70 -18.19
CA ASP A 404 -25.79 3.15 -16.79
C ASP A 404 -26.39 2.08 -15.86
N LEU A 405 -27.44 1.36 -16.33
CA LEU A 405 -28.09 0.30 -15.56
C LEU A 405 -27.14 -0.89 -15.34
N GLN A 406 -26.41 -1.30 -16.37
CA GLN A 406 -25.45 -2.40 -16.30
C GLN A 406 -24.33 -2.09 -15.27
N MET A 407 -23.77 -0.89 -15.35
CA MET A 407 -22.74 -0.44 -14.41
C MET A 407 -23.26 -0.29 -12.99
N SER A 408 -24.52 0.16 -12.82
CA SER A 408 -25.14 0.26 -11.49
C SER A 408 -25.33 -1.11 -10.84
N ILE A 409 -25.79 -2.10 -11.59
CA ILE A 409 -25.94 -3.49 -11.10
C ILE A 409 -24.56 -4.08 -10.78
N SER A 410 -23.60 -3.91 -11.68
CA SER A 410 -22.22 -4.38 -11.45
C SER A 410 -21.65 -3.81 -10.15
N LEU A 411 -21.69 -2.49 -9.95
CA LEU A 411 -21.19 -1.86 -8.73
C LEU A 411 -21.88 -2.39 -7.47
N LEU A 412 -23.21 -2.55 -7.51
CA LEU A 412 -23.95 -3.11 -6.37
C LEU A 412 -23.52 -4.54 -6.05
N CYS A 413 -23.35 -5.38 -7.07
CA CYS A 413 -22.84 -6.75 -6.90
C CYS A 413 -21.45 -6.76 -6.26
N PHE A 414 -20.54 -5.89 -6.73
CA PHE A 414 -19.22 -5.74 -6.14
C PHE A 414 -19.29 -5.34 -4.67
N LEU A 415 -20.06 -4.33 -4.32
CA LEU A 415 -20.23 -3.89 -2.94
C LEU A 415 -20.72 -5.03 -2.03
N VAL A 416 -21.73 -5.80 -2.46
CA VAL A 416 -22.27 -6.91 -1.69
C VAL A 416 -21.27 -8.05 -1.56
N VAL A 417 -20.72 -8.55 -2.68
CA VAL A 417 -19.79 -9.69 -2.68
C VAL A 417 -18.52 -9.37 -1.90
N TYR A 418 -17.93 -8.19 -2.10
CA TYR A 418 -16.74 -7.77 -1.37
C TYR A 418 -17.00 -7.65 0.14
N SER A 419 -18.13 -7.06 0.53
CA SER A 419 -18.50 -6.96 1.95
C SER A 419 -18.64 -8.33 2.61
N LEU A 420 -19.21 -9.30 1.91
CA LEU A 420 -19.37 -10.67 2.44
C LEU A 420 -18.03 -11.41 2.48
N VAL A 421 -17.35 -11.53 1.34
CA VAL A 421 -16.13 -12.36 1.23
C VAL A 421 -15.02 -11.80 2.11
N PHE A 422 -14.69 -10.50 1.96
CA PHE A 422 -13.62 -9.87 2.71
C PHE A 422 -14.01 -9.58 4.16
N GLY A 423 -15.29 -9.33 4.44
CA GLY A 423 -15.81 -9.22 5.80
C GLY A 423 -15.56 -10.49 6.62
N PHE A 424 -15.82 -11.66 6.06
CA PHE A 424 -15.48 -12.93 6.69
C PHE A 424 -13.98 -13.15 6.86
N GLY A 425 -13.17 -12.77 5.85
CA GLY A 425 -11.72 -12.84 5.93
C GLY A 425 -11.15 -11.96 7.04
N TYR A 426 -11.59 -10.71 7.14
CA TYR A 426 -11.20 -9.80 8.22
C TYR A 426 -11.66 -10.29 9.59
N TYR A 427 -12.90 -10.77 9.70
CA TYR A 427 -13.39 -11.36 10.94
C TYR A 427 -12.50 -12.51 11.41
N TYR A 428 -12.14 -13.42 10.50
CA TYR A 428 -11.27 -14.54 10.81
C TYR A 428 -9.87 -14.09 11.23
N MET A 429 -9.26 -13.14 10.51
CA MET A 429 -7.94 -12.59 10.89
C MET A 429 -7.97 -11.96 12.28
N ILE A 430 -8.97 -11.13 12.57
CA ILE A 430 -9.11 -10.48 13.88
C ILE A 430 -9.32 -11.55 14.97
N HIS A 431 -10.09 -12.60 14.67
CA HIS A 431 -10.30 -13.71 15.60
C HIS A 431 -8.97 -14.42 15.91
N GLN A 432 -8.16 -14.74 14.91
CA GLN A 432 -6.82 -15.32 15.11
C GLN A 432 -5.90 -14.40 15.91
N ILE A 433 -5.86 -13.11 15.57
CA ILE A 433 -5.07 -12.10 16.31
C ILE A 433 -5.46 -12.10 17.79
N LYS A 434 -6.76 -12.15 18.09
CA LYS A 434 -7.25 -12.15 19.49
C LYS A 434 -6.87 -13.40 20.28
N LYS A 435 -6.68 -14.56 19.64
CA LYS A 435 -6.18 -15.76 20.32
C LYS A 435 -4.74 -15.59 20.83
N GLY A 436 -3.91 -14.92 20.04
CA GLY A 436 -2.51 -14.64 20.38
C GLY A 436 -1.54 -15.81 20.09
N PRO A 437 -0.23 -15.53 20.18
CA PRO A 437 0.79 -16.53 19.87
C PRO A 437 0.86 -17.69 20.90
N ASP A 438 0.41 -17.46 22.12
CA ASP A 438 0.50 -18.47 23.20
C ASP A 438 -0.58 -19.57 23.11
N ALA A 439 -1.69 -19.31 22.37
CA ALA A 439 -2.76 -20.30 22.18
C ALA A 439 -2.36 -21.50 21.31
N ILE A 440 -1.25 -21.40 20.58
CA ILE A 440 -0.80 -22.48 19.67
C ILE A 440 -0.29 -23.69 20.45
N GLU A 441 0.26 -23.51 21.65
CA GLU A 441 0.72 -24.63 22.50
C GLU A 441 -0.44 -25.53 22.95
N HIS A 442 -1.63 -24.97 23.16
CA HIS A 442 -2.82 -25.74 23.55
C HIS A 442 -3.35 -26.59 22.39
N ASP A 443 -3.41 -26.04 21.19
CA ASP A 443 -3.87 -26.80 19.99
C ASP A 443 -2.92 -27.99 19.68
N GLU A 444 -1.60 -27.84 19.87
CA GLU A 444 -0.62 -28.91 19.61
C GLU A 444 -0.65 -30.03 20.68
N HIS A 445 -0.93 -29.70 21.93
CA HIS A 445 -1.11 -30.68 23.00
C HIS A 445 -2.39 -31.49 22.84
N ASP A 446 -3.51 -30.84 22.48
CA ASP A 446 -4.79 -31.51 22.26
C ASP A 446 -4.74 -32.46 21.05
N GLU A 447 -4.06 -32.11 19.95
CA GLU A 447 -3.84 -33.00 18.81
C GLU A 447 -2.93 -34.21 19.18
N HIS A 448 -1.95 -34.01 20.04
CA HIS A 448 -1.05 -35.10 20.46
C HIS A 448 -1.77 -36.09 21.40
N ASP A 449 -2.64 -35.62 22.29
CA ASP A 449 -3.45 -36.46 23.15
C ASP A 449 -4.49 -37.27 22.35
N MET A 450 -5.14 -36.67 21.33
CA MET A 450 -6.09 -37.40 20.49
C MET A 450 -5.43 -38.46 19.60
N THR A 451 -4.19 -38.26 19.15
CA THR A 451 -3.46 -39.29 18.38
C THR A 451 -2.94 -40.43 19.24
N THR A 452 -2.63 -40.17 20.50
CA THR A 452 -2.21 -41.22 21.46
C THR A 452 -3.37 -42.05 21.99
N VAL A 453 -4.57 -41.51 22.05
CA VAL A 453 -5.80 -42.25 22.41
C VAL A 453 -6.31 -43.14 21.26
N SER A 454 -6.17 -42.68 20.01
CA SER A 454 -6.57 -43.46 18.81
C SER A 454 -5.62 -44.62 18.48
N GLY A 455 -4.42 -44.66 19.04
CA GLY A 455 -3.45 -45.76 18.85
C GLY A 455 -3.56 -46.91 19.89
N ARG A 456 -4.59 -46.88 20.75
CA ARG A 456 -4.80 -47.88 21.81
C ARG A 456 -6.12 -48.64 21.70
N ILE A 457 -6.73 -48.65 20.50
CA ILE A 457 -7.92 -49.51 20.21
C ILE A 457 -7.51 -50.56 19.17
#